data_822ae99e507097ace02167e1102b77a7
#
_entry.id   822ae99e507097ace02167e1102b77a7
#
_cell.length_a   1.000
_cell.length_b   1.000
_cell.length_c   1.000
_cell.angle_alpha   90.00
_cell.angle_beta   90.00
_cell.angle_gamma   90.00
#
_symmetry.space_group_name_H-M   'P 1'
#
loop_
_entity.id
_entity.type
_entity.pdbx_description
1 polymer ?
#
loop_
_entity_poly.entity_id
_entity_poly.type
_entity_poly.pdbx_seq_one_letter_code
_entity_poly.pdbx_strand_id
1 'polypeptide(L)'
;MGKLQSKFRKRSELYRATQGEKADTTFDSQVVQYEPAHQGSINTVTNLSPDLCVSGGSDQAVVVYDWKQGRMCQSFQGHNREVTKVVCYPGSTWIFSASRDKTVLMWDLNQGDEPIQEFCGHELVVNGLAISPDGRKLCTGSRDNWMCLWDIESAKCEQRHNISRNLVTHVCWVPASSSVVQTSEDKTIRVWDSRAWQVTNTFPAKQYIQTHCDVSPNGNHLVSSSNGFGGQGCEATLWDLRQPGCKVVEYRGHLQTTACCMFMPGSTARVATSSHDSSVKIWDQNTAVCLGTLSLDGAGPLVSLAPSDCNNLLCASFNSGLHHIQMGPHPAQGSGTGAGGAGGLDIKVVAHF
;
A
#
# COMPACT_ATOMS: atom_id res chain seq x y z
N MET A 1 -33.23 -18.53 -1.90
CA MET A 1 -32.06 -19.13 -1.22
C MET A 1 -31.08 -19.86 -2.13
N GLY A 2 -31.41 -20.19 -3.39
CA GLY A 2 -30.50 -20.97 -4.28
C GLY A 2 -29.39 -20.20 -5.01
N LYS A 3 -29.45 -18.87 -5.10
CA LYS A 3 -28.46 -18.06 -5.88
C LYS A 3 -27.22 -17.63 -5.09
N LEU A 4 -27.23 -17.63 -3.76
CA LEU A 4 -26.06 -17.30 -2.93
C LEU A 4 -25.10 -18.51 -2.81
N GLN A 5 -25.61 -19.72 -2.72
CA GLN A 5 -24.75 -20.91 -2.60
C GLN A 5 -23.94 -21.22 -3.88
N SER A 6 -24.40 -20.81 -5.06
CA SER A 6 -23.66 -21.02 -6.31
C SER A 6 -22.48 -20.04 -6.49
N LYS A 7 -22.53 -18.86 -5.88
CA LYS A 7 -21.40 -17.91 -5.90
C LYS A 7 -20.27 -18.32 -4.96
N PHE A 8 -20.59 -18.94 -3.82
CA PHE A 8 -19.59 -19.45 -2.88
C PHE A 8 -18.84 -20.68 -3.44
N ARG A 9 -19.53 -21.57 -4.15
CA ARG A 9 -18.88 -22.75 -4.79
C ARG A 9 -17.91 -22.36 -5.93
N LYS A 10 -18.20 -21.31 -6.70
CA LYS A 10 -17.29 -20.83 -7.76
C LYS A 10 -16.01 -20.20 -7.23
N ARG A 11 -16.02 -19.62 -6.01
CA ARG A 11 -14.81 -19.02 -5.41
C ARG A 11 -13.79 -20.06 -4.93
N SER A 12 -14.24 -21.22 -4.45
CA SER A 12 -13.33 -22.31 -4.02
C SER A 12 -12.70 -23.08 -5.18
N GLU A 13 -13.24 -23.00 -6.40
CA GLU A 13 -12.69 -23.67 -7.58
C GLU A 13 -11.62 -22.85 -8.32
N LEU A 14 -11.55 -21.53 -8.11
CA LEU A 14 -10.57 -20.64 -8.77
C LEU A 14 -9.12 -20.91 -8.33
N TYR A 15 -8.90 -21.53 -7.17
CA TYR A 15 -7.57 -21.92 -6.70
C TYR A 15 -7.15 -23.35 -7.10
N ARG A 16 -8.00 -24.08 -7.87
CA ARG A 16 -7.75 -25.50 -8.25
C ARG A 16 -7.24 -25.73 -9.65
N ALA A 17 -7.13 -24.76 -10.50
CA ALA A 17 -6.83 -24.97 -11.91
C ALA A 17 -5.52 -24.32 -12.34
N THR A 18 -4.43 -24.99 -12.14
CA THR A 18 -3.32 -25.20 -13.09
C THR A 18 -2.29 -26.11 -12.44
N GLN A 19 -2.60 -27.40 -12.37
CA GLN A 19 -1.57 -28.43 -12.23
C GLN A 19 -1.26 -28.96 -13.63
N GLY A 20 -0.21 -28.44 -14.23
CA GLY A 20 0.56 -29.14 -15.24
C GLY A 20 1.50 -30.09 -14.51
N GLU A 21 1.39 -31.36 -14.83
CA GLU A 21 2.12 -32.50 -14.25
C GLU A 21 3.63 -32.24 -14.15
N LYS A 22 4.19 -32.33 -12.94
CA LYS A 22 5.40 -33.12 -12.64
C LYS A 22 5.53 -33.33 -11.13
N ALA A 23 5.75 -34.60 -10.83
CA ALA A 23 5.82 -35.22 -9.52
C ALA A 23 6.86 -34.61 -8.58
N ASP A 24 6.54 -34.62 -7.35
CA ASP A 24 7.14 -35.14 -6.13
C ASP A 24 7.34 -34.13 -5.01
N THR A 25 6.70 -34.53 -3.92
CA THR A 25 7.05 -34.28 -2.50
C THR A 25 7.45 -32.87 -2.11
N THR A 26 6.50 -32.12 -1.51
CA THR A 26 6.74 -31.39 -0.26
C THR A 26 5.49 -30.65 0.19
N PHE A 27 5.09 -30.82 1.43
CA PHE A 27 4.22 -29.99 2.26
C PHE A 27 3.34 -28.98 1.52
N ASP A 28 2.19 -29.43 1.11
CA ASP A 28 1.06 -28.62 0.68
C ASP A 28 0.56 -27.84 1.93
N SER A 29 1.16 -26.70 2.20
CA SER A 29 0.62 -25.79 3.21
C SER A 29 -0.67 -25.24 2.60
N GLN A 30 -1.81 -25.82 2.98
CA GLN A 30 -3.12 -25.34 2.54
C GLN A 30 -3.23 -23.85 2.91
N VAL A 31 -3.52 -23.01 1.93
CA VAL A 31 -3.86 -21.60 2.16
C VAL A 31 -5.09 -21.55 3.03
N VAL A 32 -4.98 -20.91 4.20
CA VAL A 32 -6.09 -20.80 5.13
C VAL A 32 -7.07 -19.76 4.60
N GLN A 33 -8.35 -20.14 4.52
CA GLN A 33 -9.41 -19.22 4.12
C GLN A 33 -10.20 -18.78 5.34
N TYR A 34 -10.23 -17.49 5.59
CA TYR A 34 -11.00 -16.88 6.65
C TYR A 34 -12.26 -16.17 6.11
N GLU A 35 -13.05 -15.61 7.00
CA GLU A 35 -14.18 -14.77 6.60
C GLU A 35 -13.68 -13.46 5.96
N PRO A 36 -14.29 -13.02 4.85
CA PRO A 36 -13.89 -11.80 4.17
C PRO A 36 -14.01 -10.58 5.08
N ALA A 37 -12.97 -9.76 5.12
CA ALA A 37 -12.97 -8.51 5.87
C ALA A 37 -13.96 -7.48 5.30
N HIS A 38 -14.20 -7.48 3.99
CA HIS A 38 -15.06 -6.55 3.28
C HIS A 38 -16.07 -7.27 2.36
N GLN A 39 -17.20 -6.61 2.10
CA GLN A 39 -18.19 -7.09 1.12
C GLN A 39 -17.88 -6.70 -0.32
N GLY A 40 -16.93 -5.78 -0.53
CA GLY A 40 -16.50 -5.26 -1.81
C GLY A 40 -14.99 -5.34 -2.02
N SER A 41 -14.50 -4.63 -3.02
CA SER A 41 -13.05 -4.49 -3.25
C SER A 41 -12.38 -3.72 -2.11
N ILE A 42 -11.15 -4.14 -1.78
CA ILE A 42 -10.34 -3.44 -0.80
C ILE A 42 -9.40 -2.50 -1.55
N ASN A 43 -9.45 -1.21 -1.21
CA ASN A 43 -8.66 -0.18 -1.88
C ASN A 43 -7.33 0.10 -1.17
N THR A 44 -7.26 -0.17 0.13
CA THR A 44 -6.12 0.21 0.96
C THR A 44 -6.00 -0.71 2.17
N VAL A 45 -4.77 -0.99 2.58
CA VAL A 45 -4.44 -1.70 3.81
C VAL A 45 -3.24 -1.05 4.47
N THR A 46 -3.22 -1.02 5.80
CA THR A 46 -2.09 -0.57 6.61
C THR A 46 -2.01 -1.39 7.91
N ASN A 47 -0.85 -1.43 8.53
CA ASN A 47 -0.71 -2.06 9.84
C ASN A 47 -1.05 -1.07 10.95
N LEU A 48 -1.74 -1.57 11.96
CA LEU A 48 -2.01 -0.86 13.21
C LEU A 48 -1.06 -1.35 14.31
N SER A 49 -0.86 -2.66 14.37
CA SER A 49 0.05 -3.33 15.30
C SER A 49 0.67 -4.57 14.64
N PRO A 50 1.58 -5.31 15.30
CA PRO A 50 2.14 -6.53 14.74
C PRO A 50 1.13 -7.62 14.37
N ASP A 51 -0.08 -7.57 14.93
CA ASP A 51 -1.12 -8.59 14.75
C ASP A 51 -2.38 -8.04 14.08
N LEU A 52 -2.55 -6.71 14.09
CA LEU A 52 -3.72 -6.03 13.58
C LEU A 52 -3.41 -5.22 12.32
N CYS A 53 -4.28 -5.33 11.34
CA CYS A 53 -4.29 -4.46 10.18
C CYS A 53 -5.61 -3.69 10.08
N VAL A 54 -5.56 -2.58 9.36
CA VAL A 54 -6.73 -1.77 9.01
C VAL A 54 -6.84 -1.74 7.51
N SER A 55 -8.04 -1.98 7.01
CA SER A 55 -8.36 -1.91 5.58
C SER A 55 -9.54 -0.99 5.33
N GLY A 56 -9.56 -0.42 4.13
CA GLY A 56 -10.66 0.42 3.65
C GLY A 56 -11.15 -0.07 2.29
N GLY A 57 -12.46 -0.17 2.14
CA GLY A 57 -13.08 -0.81 0.98
C GLY A 57 -14.04 0.06 0.20
N SER A 58 -14.51 -0.49 -0.91
CA SER A 58 -15.58 0.10 -1.74
C SER A 58 -16.95 -0.01 -1.08
N ASP A 59 -17.08 -0.82 -0.04
CA ASP A 59 -18.27 -0.94 0.83
C ASP A 59 -18.37 0.19 1.86
N GLN A 60 -17.51 1.22 1.77
CA GLN A 60 -17.47 2.40 2.62
C GLN A 60 -17.00 2.12 4.06
N ALA A 61 -16.70 0.88 4.37
CA ALA A 61 -16.24 0.45 5.67
C ALA A 61 -14.74 0.65 5.88
N VAL A 62 -14.36 0.91 7.13
CA VAL A 62 -13.00 0.79 7.64
C VAL A 62 -12.99 -0.38 8.61
N VAL A 63 -12.22 -1.41 8.33
CA VAL A 63 -12.23 -2.67 9.08
C VAL A 63 -10.90 -2.91 9.75
N VAL A 64 -10.93 -3.22 11.04
CA VAL A 64 -9.78 -3.69 11.81
C VAL A 64 -9.84 -5.20 11.89
N TYR A 65 -8.78 -5.84 11.44
CA TYR A 65 -8.69 -7.28 11.30
C TYR A 65 -7.45 -7.84 12.00
N ASP A 66 -7.65 -8.86 12.84
CA ASP A 66 -6.56 -9.67 13.39
C ASP A 66 -6.16 -10.70 12.35
N TRP A 67 -5.10 -10.38 11.60
CA TRP A 67 -4.67 -11.22 10.48
C TRP A 67 -3.96 -12.50 10.92
N LYS A 68 -3.50 -12.60 12.19
CA LYS A 68 -2.95 -13.83 12.76
C LYS A 68 -4.03 -14.81 13.20
N GLN A 69 -5.10 -14.30 13.83
CA GLN A 69 -6.22 -15.12 14.28
C GLN A 69 -7.30 -15.30 13.20
N GLY A 70 -7.25 -14.52 12.12
CA GLY A 70 -8.19 -14.60 11.01
C GLY A 70 -9.60 -14.13 11.40
N ARG A 71 -9.71 -13.07 12.22
CA ARG A 71 -11.00 -12.56 12.66
C ARG A 71 -11.10 -11.04 12.54
N MET A 72 -12.28 -10.57 12.20
CA MET A 72 -12.61 -9.15 12.27
C MET A 72 -12.72 -8.72 13.73
N CYS A 73 -12.01 -7.65 14.12
CA CYS A 73 -12.06 -7.07 15.46
C CYS A 73 -13.14 -5.99 15.55
N GLN A 74 -13.17 -5.09 14.56
CA GLN A 74 -14.10 -3.96 14.55
C GLN A 74 -14.33 -3.47 13.12
N SER A 75 -15.52 -2.92 12.86
CA SER A 75 -15.88 -2.32 11.59
C SER A 75 -16.52 -0.97 11.83
N PHE A 76 -15.90 0.08 11.29
CA PHE A 76 -16.36 1.45 11.38
C PHE A 76 -17.17 1.82 10.14
N GLN A 77 -18.32 2.45 10.36
CA GLN A 77 -19.21 2.96 9.32
C GLN A 77 -19.43 4.46 9.53
N GLY A 78 -19.30 5.26 8.49
CA GLY A 78 -19.47 6.72 8.59
C GLY A 78 -19.19 7.43 7.29
N HIS A 79 -18.35 6.83 6.43
CA HIS A 79 -18.16 7.36 5.08
C HIS A 79 -19.37 7.11 4.19
N ASN A 80 -19.69 8.09 3.34
CA ASN A 80 -20.80 8.03 2.40
C ASN A 80 -20.42 7.49 1.02
N ARG A 81 -19.11 7.23 0.79
CA ARG A 81 -18.56 6.66 -0.43
C ARG A 81 -17.34 5.81 -0.10
N GLU A 82 -16.79 5.17 -1.13
CA GLU A 82 -15.61 4.30 -1.05
C GLU A 82 -14.45 4.95 -0.29
N VAL A 83 -13.85 4.20 0.62
CA VAL A 83 -12.60 4.56 1.29
C VAL A 83 -11.45 4.42 0.30
N THR A 84 -10.66 5.46 0.15
CA THR A 84 -9.54 5.51 -0.79
C THR A 84 -8.18 5.23 -0.13
N LYS A 85 -8.02 5.68 1.12
CA LYS A 85 -6.77 5.51 1.88
C LYS A 85 -7.05 5.38 3.36
N VAL A 86 -6.31 4.51 4.03
CA VAL A 86 -6.23 4.45 5.50
C VAL A 86 -4.79 4.60 5.95
N VAL A 87 -4.60 5.28 7.08
CA VAL A 87 -3.30 5.38 7.77
C VAL A 87 -3.52 5.27 9.27
N CYS A 88 -2.57 4.69 9.96
CA CYS A 88 -2.58 4.56 11.41
C CYS A 88 -1.40 5.33 12.01
N TYR A 89 -1.58 5.91 13.19
CA TYR A 89 -0.46 6.50 13.91
C TYR A 89 0.26 5.39 14.69
N PRO A 90 1.57 5.19 14.49
CA PRO A 90 2.30 4.11 15.12
C PRO A 90 2.24 4.17 16.65
N GLY A 91 1.91 3.04 17.28
CA GLY A 91 1.85 2.93 18.74
C GLY A 91 0.61 3.54 19.39
N SER A 92 -0.38 3.96 18.60
CA SER A 92 -1.68 4.44 19.06
C SER A 92 -2.83 3.59 18.53
N THR A 93 -4.04 3.90 18.97
CA THR A 93 -5.29 3.31 18.49
C THR A 93 -5.99 4.19 17.45
N TRP A 94 -5.33 5.26 16.99
CA TRP A 94 -5.88 6.22 16.04
C TRP A 94 -5.75 5.74 14.61
N ILE A 95 -6.87 5.78 13.92
CA ILE A 95 -7.02 5.42 12.52
C ILE A 95 -7.58 6.62 11.78
N PHE A 96 -7.02 6.94 10.63
CA PHE A 96 -7.52 7.98 9.73
C PHE A 96 -7.87 7.35 8.40
N SER A 97 -9.06 7.70 7.88
CA SER A 97 -9.53 7.21 6.59
C SER A 97 -9.95 8.37 5.69
N ALA A 98 -9.48 8.34 4.47
CA ALA A 98 -9.87 9.28 3.41
C ALA A 98 -10.84 8.59 2.45
N SER A 99 -11.76 9.38 1.84
CA SER A 99 -12.82 8.82 1.02
C SER A 99 -13.10 9.65 -0.25
N ARG A 100 -13.83 9.01 -1.16
CA ARG A 100 -14.48 9.67 -2.30
C ARG A 100 -15.62 10.61 -1.91
N ASP A 101 -16.08 10.58 -0.66
CA ASP A 101 -17.04 11.56 -0.13
C ASP A 101 -16.41 12.92 0.18
N LYS A 102 -15.08 13.08 -0.06
CA LYS A 102 -14.28 14.31 0.06
C LYS A 102 -13.87 14.61 1.50
N THR A 103 -14.14 13.73 2.43
CA THR A 103 -13.81 13.87 3.85
C THR A 103 -12.66 12.97 4.26
N VAL A 104 -12.05 13.29 5.39
CA VAL A 104 -11.22 12.37 6.17
C VAL A 104 -11.87 12.22 7.54
N LEU A 105 -12.01 10.98 8.00
CA LEU A 105 -12.53 10.66 9.32
C LEU A 105 -11.43 10.10 10.20
N MET A 106 -11.48 10.45 11.48
CA MET A 106 -10.59 9.91 12.52
C MET A 106 -11.41 9.00 13.43
N TRP A 107 -10.83 7.85 13.75
CA TRP A 107 -11.41 6.81 14.57
C TRP A 107 -10.47 6.44 15.70
N ASP A 108 -10.99 5.96 16.80
CA ASP A 108 -10.22 5.39 17.90
C ASP A 108 -10.82 4.04 18.31
N LEU A 109 -10.02 2.99 18.29
CA LEU A 109 -10.45 1.64 18.70
C LEU A 109 -11.05 1.57 20.10
N ASN A 110 -10.72 2.53 20.97
CA ASN A 110 -11.19 2.54 22.37
C ASN A 110 -12.46 3.37 22.57
N GLN A 111 -12.94 4.10 21.55
CA GLN A 111 -14.05 5.05 21.70
C GLN A 111 -15.34 4.66 20.96
N GLY A 112 -15.46 3.39 20.54
CA GLY A 112 -16.66 2.89 19.84
C GLY A 112 -16.53 2.98 18.32
N ASP A 113 -17.69 2.96 17.63
CA ASP A 113 -17.75 2.79 16.17
C ASP A 113 -17.99 4.12 15.42
N GLU A 114 -18.23 5.21 16.15
CA GLU A 114 -18.45 6.54 15.56
C GLU A 114 -17.13 7.29 15.33
N PRO A 115 -17.04 8.14 14.29
CA PRO A 115 -15.86 8.95 14.07
C PRO A 115 -15.71 9.99 15.18
N ILE A 116 -14.51 10.10 15.74
CA ILE A 116 -14.21 11.08 16.79
C ILE A 116 -13.93 12.48 16.22
N GLN A 117 -13.50 12.55 14.96
CA GLN A 117 -13.30 13.82 14.25
C GLN A 117 -13.51 13.68 12.75
N GLU A 118 -13.91 14.79 12.11
CA GLU A 118 -14.08 14.90 10.67
C GLU A 118 -13.28 16.10 10.13
N PHE A 119 -12.53 15.88 9.05
CA PHE A 119 -11.73 16.90 8.36
C PHE A 119 -12.41 17.21 7.01
N CYS A 120 -13.10 18.34 6.97
CA CYS A 120 -13.86 18.81 5.82
C CYS A 120 -13.21 20.00 5.14
N GLY A 121 -13.20 20.06 3.80
CA GLY A 121 -12.68 21.20 3.07
C GLY A 121 -12.17 20.89 1.67
N HIS A 122 -12.00 19.61 1.32
CA HIS A 122 -11.74 19.19 -0.05
C HIS A 122 -13.03 19.17 -0.88
N GLU A 123 -12.90 19.49 -2.17
CA GLU A 123 -14.02 19.56 -3.11
C GLU A 123 -14.14 18.28 -3.97
N LEU A 124 -13.09 17.48 -4.04
CA LEU A 124 -13.04 16.21 -4.76
C LEU A 124 -12.43 15.12 -3.89
N VAL A 125 -12.26 13.93 -4.49
CA VAL A 125 -11.74 12.72 -3.86
C VAL A 125 -10.41 12.98 -3.16
N VAL A 126 -10.30 12.57 -1.89
CA VAL A 126 -9.04 12.60 -1.15
C VAL A 126 -8.32 11.26 -1.37
N ASN A 127 -7.13 11.30 -1.99
CA ASN A 127 -6.32 10.11 -2.27
C ASN A 127 -5.04 10.06 -1.44
N GLY A 128 -4.49 11.23 -1.12
CA GLY A 128 -3.29 11.35 -0.31
C GLY A 128 -3.63 11.57 1.15
N LEU A 129 -3.03 10.79 2.05
CA LEU A 129 -3.23 10.88 3.49
C LEU A 129 -1.95 10.47 4.20
N ALA A 130 -1.42 11.32 5.08
CA ALA A 130 -0.23 11.03 5.87
C ALA A 130 -0.24 11.78 7.20
N ILE A 131 0.19 11.12 8.26
CA ILE A 131 0.30 11.67 9.60
C ILE A 131 1.75 12.10 9.83
N SER A 132 1.95 13.25 10.48
CA SER A 132 3.29 13.71 10.86
C SER A 132 3.94 12.76 11.88
N PRO A 133 5.28 12.67 11.89
CA PRO A 133 5.99 11.78 12.81
C PRO A 133 5.72 12.05 14.30
N ASP A 134 5.33 13.27 14.66
CA ASP A 134 4.96 13.66 16.02
C ASP A 134 3.47 13.44 16.36
N GLY A 135 2.66 12.96 15.39
CA GLY A 135 1.24 12.69 15.58
C GLY A 135 0.35 13.93 15.71
N ARG A 136 0.86 15.14 15.43
CA ARG A 136 0.10 16.40 15.63
C ARG A 136 -0.57 16.92 14.37
N LYS A 137 -0.02 16.60 13.20
CA LYS A 137 -0.49 17.11 11.92
C LYS A 137 -0.90 16.01 10.99
N LEU A 138 -1.95 16.28 10.24
CA LEU A 138 -2.42 15.45 9.15
C LEU A 138 -2.20 16.20 7.84
N CYS A 139 -1.59 15.53 6.86
CA CYS A 139 -1.44 16.04 5.52
C CYS A 139 -2.40 15.30 4.59
N THR A 140 -3.16 16.04 3.80
CA THR A 140 -4.08 15.47 2.80
C THR A 140 -3.82 16.03 1.43
N GLY A 141 -4.04 15.19 0.41
CA GLY A 141 -3.97 15.58 -0.98
C GLY A 141 -5.18 15.06 -1.76
N SER A 142 -5.74 15.88 -2.61
CA SER A 142 -6.97 15.57 -3.32
C SER A 142 -6.83 15.78 -4.85
N ARG A 143 -7.81 15.28 -5.58
CA ARG A 143 -7.97 15.56 -7.01
C ARG A 143 -8.48 16.97 -7.29
N ASP A 144 -8.79 17.76 -6.26
CA ASP A 144 -9.16 19.18 -6.37
C ASP A 144 -7.94 20.12 -6.53
N ASN A 145 -6.74 19.55 -6.69
CA ASN A 145 -5.45 20.24 -6.79
C ASN A 145 -4.92 20.84 -5.48
N TRP A 146 -5.62 20.66 -4.37
CA TRP A 146 -5.21 21.17 -3.07
C TRP A 146 -4.41 20.14 -2.27
N MET A 147 -3.37 20.63 -1.63
CA MET A 147 -2.69 20.01 -0.51
C MET A 147 -3.06 20.78 0.75
N CYS A 148 -3.53 20.08 1.77
CA CYS A 148 -3.94 20.68 3.04
C CYS A 148 -3.14 20.09 4.19
N LEU A 149 -2.82 20.95 5.16
CA LEU A 149 -2.21 20.59 6.44
C LEU A 149 -3.20 20.92 7.54
N TRP A 150 -3.52 19.93 8.35
CA TRP A 150 -4.53 20.00 9.40
C TRP A 150 -3.86 19.82 10.75
N ASP A 151 -4.39 20.49 11.75
CA ASP A 151 -4.12 20.19 13.15
C ASP A 151 -5.06 19.06 13.60
N ILE A 152 -4.50 17.97 14.12
CA ILE A 152 -5.28 16.77 14.44
C ILE A 152 -6.19 17.03 15.65
N GLU A 153 -5.73 17.78 16.65
CA GLU A 153 -6.51 18.02 17.88
C GLU A 153 -7.74 18.88 17.63
N SER A 154 -7.62 19.91 16.81
CA SER A 154 -8.71 20.86 16.54
C SER A 154 -9.51 20.55 15.26
N ALA A 155 -9.04 19.61 14.44
CA ALA A 155 -9.52 19.32 13.09
C ALA A 155 -9.53 20.53 12.13
N LYS A 156 -8.78 21.59 12.44
CA LYS A 156 -8.72 22.80 11.62
C LYS A 156 -7.68 22.68 10.53
N CYS A 157 -8.05 23.10 9.31
CA CYS A 157 -7.09 23.30 8.24
C CYS A 157 -6.25 24.53 8.54
N GLU A 158 -4.98 24.32 8.87
CA GLU A 158 -4.05 25.41 9.17
C GLU A 158 -3.47 26.01 7.90
N GLN A 159 -3.17 25.18 6.94
CA GLN A 159 -2.52 25.59 5.70
C GLN A 159 -3.12 24.84 4.51
N ARG A 160 -3.28 25.53 3.40
CA ARG A 160 -3.69 24.93 2.13
C ARG A 160 -2.96 25.59 0.96
N HIS A 161 -2.59 24.78 -0.03
CA HIS A 161 -1.89 25.25 -1.21
C HIS A 161 -2.42 24.58 -2.46
N ASN A 162 -2.73 25.37 -3.48
CA ASN A 162 -3.22 24.85 -4.76
C ASN A 162 -2.11 24.91 -5.81
N ILE A 163 -1.92 23.81 -6.52
CA ILE A 163 -1.06 23.74 -7.70
C ILE A 163 -1.92 23.26 -8.87
N SER A 164 -2.01 24.06 -9.92
CA SER A 164 -2.77 23.73 -11.12
C SER A 164 -2.38 22.36 -11.70
N ARG A 165 -3.37 21.53 -12.01
CA ARG A 165 -3.23 20.16 -12.51
C ARG A 165 -2.58 19.17 -11.55
N ASN A 166 -2.49 19.51 -10.27
CA ASN A 166 -1.92 18.67 -9.23
C ASN A 166 -2.96 17.67 -8.71
N LEU A 167 -3.36 16.69 -9.51
CA LEU A 167 -4.26 15.62 -9.08
C LEU A 167 -3.45 14.65 -8.21
N VAL A 168 -3.52 14.83 -6.90
CA VAL A 168 -2.72 14.07 -5.93
C VAL A 168 -3.13 12.60 -5.95
N THR A 169 -2.14 11.71 -6.06
CA THR A 169 -2.32 10.26 -6.05
C THR A 169 -1.95 9.65 -4.71
N HIS A 170 -0.84 10.12 -4.10
CA HIS A 170 -0.37 9.65 -2.81
C HIS A 170 0.45 10.71 -2.10
N VAL A 171 0.53 10.59 -0.76
CA VAL A 171 1.31 11.45 0.12
C VAL A 171 1.99 10.59 1.17
N CYS A 172 3.26 10.87 1.50
CA CYS A 172 3.95 10.27 2.62
C CYS A 172 4.82 11.29 3.34
N TRP A 173 4.99 11.12 4.65
CA TRP A 173 5.85 11.97 5.45
C TRP A 173 7.28 11.42 5.46
N VAL A 174 8.27 12.30 5.37
CA VAL A 174 9.68 11.90 5.49
C VAL A 174 10.00 11.67 6.97
N PRO A 175 10.45 10.47 7.38
CA PRO A 175 10.77 10.17 8.78
C PRO A 175 11.74 11.18 9.38
N ALA A 176 11.51 11.55 10.64
CA ALA A 176 12.33 12.49 11.41
C ALA A 176 12.58 13.85 10.71
N SER A 177 11.70 14.28 9.82
CA SER A 177 11.82 15.49 9.02
C SER A 177 10.51 16.28 9.03
N SER A 178 10.59 17.56 8.69
CA SER A 178 9.43 18.41 8.38
C SER A 178 8.98 18.31 6.92
N SER A 179 9.47 17.34 6.16
CA SER A 179 9.20 17.22 4.74
C SER A 179 8.10 16.22 4.46
N VAL A 180 7.28 16.53 3.46
CA VAL A 180 6.21 15.67 2.93
C VAL A 180 6.48 15.42 1.45
N VAL A 181 6.39 14.18 1.01
CA VAL A 181 6.51 13.81 -0.40
C VAL A 181 5.12 13.54 -0.96
N GLN A 182 4.88 14.01 -2.16
CA GLN A 182 3.63 13.88 -2.89
C GLN A 182 3.89 13.35 -4.29
N THR A 183 3.04 12.44 -4.75
CA THR A 183 2.94 12.01 -6.14
C THR A 183 1.66 12.53 -6.80
N SER A 184 1.67 12.69 -8.12
CA SER A 184 0.57 13.31 -8.85
C SER A 184 0.32 12.67 -10.22
N GLU A 185 -0.92 12.80 -10.72
CA GLU A 185 -1.27 12.45 -12.10
C GLU A 185 -0.59 13.37 -13.14
N ASP A 186 -0.09 14.54 -12.72
CA ASP A 186 0.72 15.41 -13.57
C ASP A 186 2.14 14.86 -13.84
N LYS A 187 2.43 13.64 -13.36
CA LYS A 187 3.66 12.88 -13.58
C LYS A 187 4.85 13.40 -12.78
N THR A 188 4.63 14.29 -11.83
CA THR A 188 5.68 14.85 -10.96
C THR A 188 5.62 14.22 -9.57
N ILE A 189 6.77 14.33 -8.91
CA ILE A 189 6.93 14.09 -7.48
C ILE A 189 7.39 15.40 -6.86
N ARG A 190 6.75 15.84 -5.78
CA ARG A 190 7.07 17.09 -5.09
C ARG A 190 7.43 16.81 -3.64
N VAL A 191 8.40 17.56 -3.15
CA VAL A 191 8.76 17.60 -1.74
C VAL A 191 8.32 18.94 -1.17
N TRP A 192 7.59 18.91 -0.07
CA TRP A 192 7.04 20.05 0.63
C TRP A 192 7.74 20.25 1.96
N ASP A 193 7.96 21.50 2.37
CA ASP A 193 8.29 21.83 3.76
C ASP A 193 6.97 22.12 4.52
N SER A 194 6.68 21.30 5.54
CA SER A 194 5.45 21.42 6.31
C SER A 194 5.37 22.68 7.19
N ARG A 195 6.49 23.35 7.45
CA ARG A 195 6.53 24.58 8.24
C ARG A 195 6.14 25.81 7.43
N ALA A 196 6.63 25.88 6.19
CA ALA A 196 6.35 27.00 5.28
C ALA A 196 5.17 26.68 4.34
N TRP A 197 4.75 25.41 4.27
CA TRP A 197 3.74 24.84 3.39
C TRP A 197 3.93 25.20 1.92
N GLN A 198 5.16 25.00 1.46
CA GLN A 198 5.56 25.28 0.08
C GLN A 198 6.41 24.14 -0.48
N VAL A 199 6.39 24.02 -1.81
CA VAL A 199 7.23 23.04 -2.52
C VAL A 199 8.68 23.51 -2.44
N THR A 200 9.53 22.66 -1.88
CA THR A 200 10.98 22.89 -1.80
C THR A 200 11.72 22.25 -2.95
N ASN A 201 11.16 21.17 -3.50
CA ASN A 201 11.76 20.46 -4.62
C ASN A 201 10.69 19.78 -5.49
N THR A 202 10.95 19.73 -6.80
CA THR A 202 10.15 18.95 -7.76
C THR A 202 11.10 18.08 -8.54
N PHE A 203 10.88 16.77 -8.50
CA PHE A 203 11.65 15.81 -9.30
C PHE A 203 11.30 15.96 -10.78
N PRO A 204 12.22 15.62 -11.70
CA PRO A 204 11.95 15.63 -13.12
C PRO A 204 10.70 14.83 -13.45
N ALA A 205 9.80 15.44 -14.24
CA ALA A 205 8.57 14.77 -14.64
C ALA A 205 8.89 13.48 -15.40
N LYS A 206 8.24 12.39 -14.99
CA LYS A 206 8.31 11.12 -15.70
C LYS A 206 7.36 11.10 -16.91
N GLN A 207 7.47 10.08 -17.72
CA GLN A 207 6.56 9.91 -18.87
C GLN A 207 5.15 9.46 -18.44
N TYR A 208 5.04 8.79 -17.28
CA TYR A 208 3.82 8.16 -16.78
C TYR A 208 3.40 8.77 -15.44
N ILE A 209 2.10 8.68 -15.14
CA ILE A 209 1.50 9.11 -13.87
C ILE A 209 2.21 8.39 -12.72
N GLN A 210 2.50 9.13 -11.64
CA GLN A 210 3.04 8.54 -10.42
C GLN A 210 1.88 8.09 -9.52
N THR A 211 1.82 6.80 -9.19
CA THR A 211 0.69 6.17 -8.50
C THR A 211 0.83 6.16 -6.99
N HIS A 212 2.04 5.89 -6.50
CA HIS A 212 2.34 5.74 -5.08
C HIS A 212 3.77 6.19 -4.79
N CYS A 213 4.07 6.47 -3.53
CA CYS A 213 5.43 6.70 -3.05
C CYS A 213 5.57 6.23 -1.60
N ASP A 214 6.80 5.88 -1.24
CA ASP A 214 7.20 5.57 0.13
C ASP A 214 8.62 6.06 0.38
N VAL A 215 8.92 6.42 1.62
CA VAL A 215 10.23 6.95 2.04
C VAL A 215 10.91 5.94 2.94
N SER A 216 12.20 5.71 2.68
CA SER A 216 13.01 4.81 3.50
C SER A 216 13.06 5.24 4.97
N PRO A 217 13.16 4.31 5.93
CA PRO A 217 13.17 4.62 7.36
C PRO A 217 14.26 5.61 7.79
N ASN A 218 15.38 5.67 7.03
CA ASN A 218 16.47 6.63 7.27
C ASN A 218 16.24 8.01 6.63
N GLY A 219 15.12 8.22 5.92
CA GLY A 219 14.78 9.48 5.27
C GLY A 219 15.61 9.85 4.03
N ASN A 220 16.52 8.99 3.57
CA ASN A 220 17.44 9.31 2.49
C ASN A 220 16.95 8.95 1.09
N HIS A 221 16.09 7.94 0.99
CA HIS A 221 15.61 7.43 -0.28
C HIS A 221 14.09 7.48 -0.37
N LEU A 222 13.63 7.69 -1.58
CA LEU A 222 12.23 7.63 -1.96
C LEU A 222 12.06 6.56 -3.02
N VAL A 223 11.04 5.73 -2.90
CA VAL A 223 10.58 4.86 -3.99
C VAL A 223 9.25 5.41 -4.51
N SER A 224 9.09 5.48 -5.83
CA SER A 224 7.83 5.84 -6.48
C SER A 224 7.45 4.82 -7.53
N SER A 225 6.16 4.57 -7.67
CA SER A 225 5.61 3.68 -8.70
C SER A 225 4.87 4.46 -9.79
N SER A 226 4.71 3.87 -10.94
CA SER A 226 4.09 4.53 -12.08
C SER A 226 3.04 3.66 -12.78
N ASN A 227 2.11 4.35 -13.43
CA ASN A 227 1.02 3.75 -14.17
C ASN A 227 1.45 3.55 -15.63
N GLY A 228 1.61 2.30 -16.02
CA GLY A 228 1.94 1.94 -17.39
C GLY A 228 1.12 0.74 -17.86
N PHE A 229 1.43 0.30 -19.07
CA PHE A 229 0.78 -0.86 -19.67
C PHE A 229 1.74 -1.58 -20.61
N GLY A 230 1.61 -2.91 -20.71
CA GLY A 230 2.45 -3.73 -21.59
C GLY A 230 3.94 -3.71 -21.24
N GLY A 231 4.27 -3.56 -19.97
CA GLY A 231 5.65 -3.50 -19.46
C GLY A 231 6.32 -2.13 -19.62
N GLN A 232 5.63 -1.15 -20.22
CA GLN A 232 6.16 0.21 -20.36
C GLN A 232 5.53 1.15 -19.36
N GLY A 233 6.36 1.88 -18.59
CA GLY A 233 5.89 2.77 -17.54
C GLY A 233 5.34 2.04 -16.31
N CYS A 234 5.58 0.74 -16.18
CA CYS A 234 5.15 -0.10 -15.06
C CYS A 234 6.24 -0.29 -14.01
N GLU A 235 7.28 0.54 -14.06
CA GLU A 235 8.39 0.47 -13.14
C GLU A 235 8.09 1.18 -11.81
N ALA A 236 8.80 0.74 -10.76
CA ALA A 236 9.06 1.58 -9.60
C ALA A 236 10.47 2.16 -9.71
N THR A 237 10.69 3.34 -9.14
CA THR A 237 11.95 4.09 -9.25
C THR A 237 12.44 4.51 -7.88
N LEU A 238 13.69 4.23 -7.59
CA LEU A 238 14.39 4.69 -6.39
C LEU A 238 15.07 6.03 -6.69
N TRP A 239 14.88 6.98 -5.78
CA TRP A 239 15.44 8.33 -5.84
C TRP A 239 16.25 8.61 -4.58
N ASP A 240 17.29 9.43 -4.68
CA ASP A 240 18.02 9.97 -3.53
C ASP A 240 17.42 11.33 -3.14
N LEU A 241 16.84 11.43 -1.95
CA LEU A 241 16.25 12.68 -1.43
C LEU A 241 17.29 13.74 -1.08
N ARG A 242 18.56 13.35 -0.86
CA ARG A 242 19.67 14.26 -0.60
C ARG A 242 20.20 14.92 -1.87
N GLN A 243 19.94 14.29 -3.03
CA GLN A 243 20.31 14.79 -4.35
C GLN A 243 19.05 14.93 -5.21
N PRO A 244 18.36 16.07 -5.13
CA PRO A 244 17.08 16.26 -5.78
C PRO A 244 17.11 15.94 -7.28
N GLY A 245 16.22 15.03 -7.69
CA GLY A 245 16.11 14.60 -9.07
C GLY A 245 17.10 13.52 -9.50
N CYS A 246 17.96 13.04 -8.60
CA CYS A 246 18.85 11.92 -8.89
C CYS A 246 18.09 10.59 -8.83
N LYS A 247 17.89 9.97 -9.97
CA LYS A 247 17.39 8.60 -10.08
C LYS A 247 18.53 7.64 -9.75
N VAL A 248 18.33 6.76 -8.77
CA VAL A 248 19.31 5.76 -8.36
C VAL A 248 19.17 4.50 -9.21
N VAL A 249 17.96 3.88 -9.20
CA VAL A 249 17.69 2.64 -9.92
C VAL A 249 16.21 2.52 -10.29
N GLU A 250 15.90 1.69 -11.29
CA GLU A 250 14.53 1.37 -11.69
C GLU A 250 14.27 -0.14 -11.57
N TYR A 251 13.14 -0.48 -10.91
CA TYR A 251 12.65 -1.84 -10.74
C TYR A 251 11.68 -2.16 -11.88
N ARG A 252 12.15 -2.91 -12.87
CA ARG A 252 11.39 -3.25 -14.08
C ARG A 252 11.02 -4.72 -14.10
N GLY A 253 9.76 -5.02 -14.46
CA GLY A 253 9.30 -6.42 -14.59
C GLY A 253 7.81 -6.60 -14.38
N HIS A 254 7.06 -5.59 -13.95
CA HIS A 254 5.60 -5.60 -14.00
C HIS A 254 5.10 -5.33 -15.43
N LEU A 255 3.95 -5.93 -15.78
CA LEU A 255 3.35 -5.81 -17.11
C LEU A 255 2.22 -4.77 -17.16
N GLN A 256 1.68 -4.40 -16.02
CA GLN A 256 0.64 -3.38 -15.88
C GLN A 256 1.02 -2.38 -14.78
N THR A 257 0.14 -1.42 -14.53
CA THR A 257 0.32 -0.38 -13.50
C THR A 257 0.89 -0.95 -12.21
N THR A 258 2.02 -0.42 -11.75
CA THR A 258 2.51 -0.65 -10.41
C THR A 258 1.72 0.25 -9.45
N ALA A 259 0.81 -0.33 -8.70
CA ALA A 259 -0.16 0.40 -7.88
C ALA A 259 0.43 0.88 -6.57
N CYS A 260 1.25 0.03 -5.92
CA CYS A 260 1.90 0.33 -4.65
C CYS A 260 3.37 -0.07 -4.70
N CYS A 261 4.19 0.70 -4.00
CA CYS A 261 5.61 0.42 -3.77
C CYS A 261 5.98 0.83 -2.35
N MET A 262 6.84 0.06 -1.68
CA MET A 262 7.23 0.35 -0.31
C MET A 262 8.57 -0.28 0.06
N PHE A 263 9.23 0.30 1.05
CA PHE A 263 10.39 -0.29 1.69
C PHE A 263 9.96 -1.38 2.67
N MET A 264 10.63 -2.52 2.62
CA MET A 264 10.40 -3.57 3.59
C MET A 264 11.18 -3.27 4.89
N PRO A 265 10.56 -3.48 6.06
CA PRO A 265 11.26 -3.34 7.33
C PRO A 265 12.35 -4.42 7.50
N GLY A 266 13.34 -4.14 8.35
CA GLY A 266 14.39 -5.08 8.71
C GLY A 266 15.78 -4.67 8.23
N SER A 267 16.75 -5.55 8.43
CA SER A 267 18.17 -5.31 8.12
C SER A 267 18.52 -5.46 6.64
N THR A 268 17.67 -6.13 5.86
CA THR A 268 17.88 -6.35 4.43
C THR A 268 17.20 -5.23 3.63
N ALA A 269 17.99 -4.53 2.81
CA ALA A 269 17.48 -3.46 1.95
C ALA A 269 16.62 -4.02 0.82
N ARG A 270 15.31 -4.09 1.03
CA ARG A 270 14.33 -4.64 0.07
C ARG A 270 13.21 -3.66 -0.22
N VAL A 271 12.70 -3.73 -1.44
CA VAL A 271 11.51 -3.01 -1.89
C VAL A 271 10.46 -4.02 -2.32
N ALA A 272 9.22 -3.81 -1.90
CA ALA A 272 8.05 -4.57 -2.36
C ALA A 272 7.22 -3.72 -3.31
N THR A 273 6.68 -4.36 -4.34
CA THR A 273 5.76 -3.71 -5.30
C THR A 273 4.56 -4.60 -5.58
N SER A 274 3.37 -4.01 -5.70
CA SER A 274 2.17 -4.67 -6.20
C SER A 274 1.68 -4.03 -7.49
N SER A 275 1.06 -4.83 -8.35
CA SER A 275 0.65 -4.38 -9.67
C SER A 275 -0.74 -4.90 -10.05
N HIS A 276 -1.34 -4.19 -11.00
CA HIS A 276 -2.58 -4.61 -11.64
C HIS A 276 -2.42 -5.89 -12.48
N ASP A 277 -1.19 -6.34 -12.74
CA ASP A 277 -0.90 -7.65 -13.35
C ASP A 277 -1.11 -8.85 -12.39
N SER A 278 -1.73 -8.61 -11.22
CA SER A 278 -1.98 -9.59 -10.17
C SER A 278 -0.72 -10.18 -9.56
N SER A 279 0.42 -9.50 -9.65
CA SER A 279 1.67 -9.96 -9.06
C SER A 279 2.21 -9.02 -7.98
N VAL A 280 2.86 -9.63 -6.98
CA VAL A 280 3.73 -8.96 -6.00
C VAL A 280 5.16 -9.34 -6.32
N LYS A 281 6.06 -8.36 -6.34
CA LYS A 281 7.49 -8.59 -6.56
C LYS A 281 8.30 -7.98 -5.41
N ILE A 282 9.32 -8.71 -5.01
CA ILE A 282 10.30 -8.27 -4.02
C ILE A 282 11.63 -8.04 -4.73
N TRP A 283 12.23 -6.91 -4.46
CA TRP A 283 13.45 -6.43 -5.12
C TRP A 283 14.56 -6.19 -4.11
N ASP A 284 15.78 -6.43 -4.52
CA ASP A 284 16.94 -5.86 -3.84
C ASP A 284 16.98 -4.34 -4.11
N GLN A 285 17.04 -3.55 -3.04
CA GLN A 285 16.94 -2.09 -3.13
C GLN A 285 18.04 -1.46 -3.99
N ASN A 286 19.26 -2.00 -3.94
CA ASN A 286 20.42 -1.35 -4.54
C ASN A 286 20.69 -1.84 -5.96
N THR A 287 20.48 -3.12 -6.23
CA THR A 287 20.80 -3.76 -7.51
C THR A 287 19.63 -3.85 -8.46
N ALA A 288 18.40 -3.61 -7.98
CA ALA A 288 17.14 -3.84 -8.70
C ALA A 288 16.93 -5.29 -9.17
N VAL A 289 17.67 -6.23 -8.63
CA VAL A 289 17.43 -7.66 -8.90
C VAL A 289 16.10 -8.06 -8.27
N CYS A 290 15.24 -8.71 -9.06
CA CYS A 290 14.01 -9.31 -8.55
C CYS A 290 14.38 -10.56 -7.75
N LEU A 291 14.16 -10.51 -6.43
CA LEU A 291 14.44 -11.60 -5.51
C LEU A 291 13.35 -12.66 -5.50
N GLY A 292 12.13 -12.27 -5.82
CA GLY A 292 10.99 -13.17 -5.88
C GLY A 292 9.76 -12.52 -6.50
N THR A 293 8.90 -13.35 -7.09
CA THR A 293 7.63 -12.97 -7.68
C THR A 293 6.54 -13.93 -7.23
N LEU A 294 5.42 -13.37 -6.76
CA LEU A 294 4.22 -14.11 -6.45
C LEU A 294 3.09 -13.63 -7.36
N SER A 295 2.48 -14.55 -8.11
CA SER A 295 1.27 -14.29 -8.89
C SER A 295 0.05 -14.77 -8.12
N LEU A 296 -0.95 -13.89 -7.99
CA LEU A 296 -2.23 -14.15 -7.32
C LEU A 296 -3.32 -14.26 -8.37
N ASP A 297 -3.32 -15.39 -9.09
CA ASP A 297 -4.25 -15.61 -10.19
C ASP A 297 -5.71 -15.56 -9.69
N GLY A 298 -6.53 -14.77 -10.38
CA GLY A 298 -7.93 -14.53 -9.99
C GLY A 298 -8.17 -13.45 -8.94
N ALA A 299 -7.13 -12.95 -8.25
CA ALA A 299 -7.26 -11.84 -7.30
C ALA A 299 -7.59 -10.50 -7.98
N GLY A 300 -7.32 -10.37 -9.28
CA GLY A 300 -7.45 -9.12 -10.02
C GLY A 300 -6.34 -8.12 -9.66
N PRO A 301 -6.53 -6.84 -9.94
CA PRO A 301 -5.57 -5.81 -9.61
C PRO A 301 -5.17 -5.79 -8.15
N LEU A 302 -3.87 -5.79 -7.85
CA LEU A 302 -3.35 -5.63 -6.50
C LEU A 302 -3.08 -4.14 -6.27
N VAL A 303 -3.68 -3.58 -5.21
CA VAL A 303 -3.79 -2.11 -5.07
C VAL A 303 -3.02 -1.52 -3.90
N SER A 304 -2.79 -2.30 -2.83
CA SER A 304 -2.12 -1.79 -1.63
C SER A 304 -1.32 -2.89 -0.94
N LEU A 305 -0.23 -2.49 -0.31
CA LEU A 305 0.65 -3.36 0.48
C LEU A 305 0.81 -2.79 1.89
N ALA A 306 1.00 -3.67 2.88
CA ALA A 306 1.37 -3.31 4.24
C ALA A 306 2.35 -4.36 4.80
N PRO A 307 3.62 -4.01 5.07
CA PRO A 307 4.59 -4.94 5.63
C PRO A 307 4.36 -5.09 7.12
N SER A 308 4.08 -6.30 7.60
CA SER A 308 3.93 -6.56 9.03
C SER A 308 5.27 -6.73 9.73
N ASP A 309 6.22 -7.36 9.05
CA ASP A 309 7.61 -7.50 9.47
C ASP A 309 8.51 -7.76 8.24
N CYS A 310 9.76 -8.16 8.47
CA CYS A 310 10.71 -8.44 7.38
C CYS A 310 10.34 -9.63 6.48
N ASN A 311 9.42 -10.49 6.92
CA ASN A 311 9.04 -11.72 6.23
C ASN A 311 7.54 -11.82 5.94
N ASN A 312 6.72 -10.95 6.50
CA ASN A 312 5.27 -10.97 6.33
C ASN A 312 4.76 -9.68 5.68
N LEU A 313 3.92 -9.83 4.68
CA LEU A 313 3.33 -8.74 3.90
C LEU A 313 1.83 -8.99 3.73
N LEU A 314 1.04 -7.98 3.95
CA LEU A 314 -0.38 -7.98 3.61
C LEU A 314 -0.58 -7.28 2.27
N CYS A 315 -1.39 -7.87 1.42
CA CYS A 315 -1.71 -7.34 0.10
C CYS A 315 -3.23 -7.23 -0.08
N ALA A 316 -3.70 -6.05 -0.48
CA ALA A 316 -5.09 -5.82 -0.82
C ALA A 316 -5.31 -6.02 -2.32
N SER A 317 -6.40 -6.70 -2.69
CA SER A 317 -6.78 -6.97 -4.05
C SER A 317 -8.20 -6.53 -4.38
N PHE A 318 -8.44 -6.27 -5.65
CA PHE A 318 -9.73 -5.78 -6.12
C PHE A 318 -10.84 -6.86 -6.07
N ASN A 319 -10.52 -8.12 -6.40
CA ASN A 319 -11.54 -9.16 -6.54
C ASN A 319 -11.70 -10.07 -5.32
N SER A 320 -10.65 -10.26 -4.53
CA SER A 320 -10.60 -11.36 -3.54
C SER A 320 -10.20 -10.95 -2.13
N GLY A 321 -10.07 -9.68 -1.84
CA GLY A 321 -9.87 -9.20 -0.47
C GLY A 321 -8.41 -9.05 -0.04
N LEU A 322 -8.09 -9.45 1.18
CA LEU A 322 -6.74 -9.38 1.76
C LEU A 322 -6.02 -10.72 1.64
N HIS A 323 -4.74 -10.65 1.33
CA HIS A 323 -3.84 -11.81 1.27
C HIS A 323 -2.68 -11.63 2.25
N HIS A 324 -2.45 -12.63 3.08
CA HIS A 324 -1.24 -12.74 3.89
C HIS A 324 -0.16 -13.49 3.09
N ILE A 325 0.92 -12.81 2.83
CA ILE A 325 2.06 -13.29 2.05
C ILE A 325 3.24 -13.47 3.00
N GLN A 326 3.83 -14.65 2.99
CA GLN A 326 5.02 -14.98 3.74
C GLN A 326 6.22 -15.14 2.81
N MET A 327 7.35 -14.61 3.22
CA MET A 327 8.63 -14.70 2.53
C MET A 327 9.63 -15.50 3.37
N GLY A 328 10.34 -16.41 2.71
CA GLY A 328 11.39 -17.20 3.34
C GLY A 328 12.62 -17.33 2.44
N PRO A 329 13.76 -17.84 2.97
CA PRO A 329 14.87 -18.20 2.12
C PRO A 329 14.44 -19.35 1.20
N HIS A 330 14.84 -19.28 -0.07
CA HIS A 330 14.61 -20.40 -0.98
C HIS A 330 15.27 -21.66 -0.42
N PRO A 331 14.57 -22.79 -0.31
CA PRO A 331 15.18 -24.04 0.13
C PRO A 331 16.32 -24.38 -0.83
N ALA A 332 17.53 -24.49 -0.31
CA ALA A 332 18.73 -24.83 -1.08
C ALA A 332 18.51 -26.17 -1.78
N GLN A 333 18.44 -26.18 -3.10
CA GLN A 333 18.59 -27.41 -3.87
C GLN A 333 20.00 -27.96 -3.60
N GLY A 334 20.06 -29.23 -3.21
CA GLY A 334 21.22 -29.92 -2.66
C GLY A 334 22.55 -29.63 -3.36
N SER A 335 23.55 -29.43 -2.53
CA SER A 335 25.00 -29.44 -2.76
C SER A 335 25.49 -29.44 -4.20
N GLY A 336 25.66 -28.24 -4.75
CA GLY A 336 26.51 -27.98 -5.89
C GLY A 336 27.39 -26.78 -5.54
N THR A 337 28.68 -26.99 -5.37
CA THR A 337 29.72 -25.96 -5.18
C THR A 337 29.79 -25.09 -6.41
N GLY A 338 29.19 -23.93 -6.41
CA GLY A 338 29.26 -22.96 -7.52
C GLY A 338 28.81 -21.58 -7.07
N ALA A 339 29.80 -20.67 -7.10
CA ALA A 339 29.76 -19.21 -7.00
C ALA A 339 28.42 -18.49 -6.81
N GLY A 340 28.32 -17.77 -5.68
CA GLY A 340 27.62 -16.50 -5.41
C GLY A 340 26.44 -16.08 -6.31
N GLY A 341 25.38 -16.87 -6.40
CA GLY A 341 24.10 -16.40 -6.94
C GLY A 341 23.31 -15.70 -5.83
N ALA A 342 22.79 -14.52 -6.09
CA ALA A 342 21.86 -13.83 -5.19
C ALA A 342 20.73 -14.80 -4.83
N GLY A 343 20.65 -15.21 -3.54
CA GLY A 343 19.70 -16.19 -3.08
C GLY A 343 18.28 -15.69 -3.31
N GLY A 344 17.52 -16.39 -4.16
CA GLY A 344 16.11 -16.12 -4.43
C GLY A 344 15.30 -16.24 -3.13
N LEU A 345 14.18 -15.52 -3.07
CA LEU A 345 13.20 -15.65 -2.00
C LEU A 345 12.09 -16.61 -2.43
N ASP A 346 11.69 -17.49 -1.51
CA ASP A 346 10.45 -18.21 -1.59
C ASP A 346 9.32 -17.33 -1.05
N ILE A 347 8.32 -17.07 -1.88
CA ILE A 347 7.19 -16.19 -1.55
C ILE A 347 5.90 -16.99 -1.75
N LYS A 348 5.08 -17.06 -0.71
CA LYS A 348 3.83 -17.82 -0.75
C LYS A 348 2.69 -17.11 -0.04
N VAL A 349 1.46 -17.38 -0.48
CA VAL A 349 0.25 -17.00 0.26
C VAL A 349 0.06 -17.99 1.40
N VAL A 350 -0.20 -17.48 2.59
CA VAL A 350 -0.48 -18.28 3.79
C VAL A 350 -1.96 -18.26 4.13
N ALA A 351 -2.58 -17.08 4.00
CA ALA A 351 -3.98 -16.91 4.31
C ALA A 351 -4.66 -15.89 3.38
N HIS A 352 -5.96 -16.00 3.33
CA HIS A 352 -6.87 -15.12 2.57
C HIS A 352 -8.06 -14.75 3.45
N PHE A 353 -8.44 -13.43 3.46
CA PHE A 353 -9.51 -12.86 4.30
C PHE A 353 -10.55 -12.10 3.48
#